data_caff3830dac7d5093b85e5b3185a62a1
#
_entry.id   caff3830dac7d5093b85e5b3185a62a1
#
_cell.length_a   1.000
_cell.length_b   1.000
_cell.length_c   1.000
_cell.angle_alpha   90.00
_cell.angle_beta   90.00
_cell.angle_gamma   90.00
#
_symmetry.space_group_name_H-M   'P 1'
#
loop_
_entity.id
_entity.type
_entity.pdbx_description
1 polymer ?
#
loop_
_entity_poly.entity_id
_entity_poly.type
_entity_poly.pdbx_seq_one_letter_code
_entity_poly.pdbx_strand_id
1 'polypeptide(L)'
;TYPQNGIGQIFPIFLKEEYRVENHAKNGRSTKSFMDEGRLAAIDEKIDEGDFLFIQFGHNDEKDEDPSRYTTPFGTFQENLKIYIETARKHGAYPVLITPLERRCFVEEHKLGPGAHGEYVAGMKQVAEECEVPLVDLYTMSRAALEEAGEKKSREWHMFFEAGVYRQHPEESRDNTHLRYEGAVTYGELIAKGLKELGGIYGNLVLEGI
;
A
#
# COMPACT_ATOMS: atom_id res chain seq x y z
N THR A 1 1.45 7.71 14.39
CA THR A 1 2.21 8.22 15.57
C THR A 1 3.62 7.63 15.52
N TYR A 2 4.65 8.50 15.69
CA TYR A 2 6.05 8.05 15.73
C TYR A 2 6.23 6.88 16.70
N PRO A 3 6.96 5.80 16.35
CA PRO A 3 7.84 5.64 15.18
C PRO A 3 7.15 5.07 13.92
N GLN A 4 5.83 4.92 13.90
CA GLN A 4 5.10 4.41 12.75
C GLN A 4 5.19 5.38 11.57
N ASN A 5 5.52 4.84 10.39
CA ASN A 5 5.56 5.56 9.13
C ASN A 5 4.71 4.86 8.08
N GLY A 6 4.03 5.64 7.26
CA GLY A 6 3.36 5.14 6.06
C GLY A 6 4.24 5.34 4.82
N ILE A 7 4.11 4.47 3.83
CA ILE A 7 4.88 4.55 2.58
C ILE A 7 4.68 5.93 1.92
N GLY A 8 3.46 6.45 1.85
CA GLY A 8 3.17 7.75 1.25
C GLY A 8 3.86 8.94 1.94
N GLN A 9 4.31 8.81 3.21
CA GLN A 9 5.09 9.84 3.89
C GLN A 9 6.54 9.89 3.40
N ILE A 10 7.07 8.75 2.98
CA ILE A 10 8.47 8.58 2.55
C ILE A 10 8.60 8.67 1.03
N PHE A 11 7.55 8.35 0.30
CA PHE A 11 7.57 8.18 -1.14
C PHE A 11 8.17 9.35 -1.94
N PRO A 12 8.06 10.64 -1.51
CA PRO A 12 8.73 11.74 -2.18
C PRO A 12 10.23 11.57 -2.40
N ILE A 13 10.94 10.78 -1.56
CA ILE A 13 12.39 10.57 -1.72
C ILE A 13 12.75 9.75 -2.97
N PHE A 14 11.79 9.09 -3.60
CA PHE A 14 11.97 8.28 -4.80
C PHE A 14 11.52 8.99 -6.07
N LEU A 15 10.86 10.14 -5.95
CA LEU A 15 10.30 10.87 -7.06
C LEU A 15 11.24 11.98 -7.54
N LYS A 16 11.14 12.34 -8.82
CA LYS A 16 11.77 13.53 -9.36
C LYS A 16 11.18 14.80 -8.72
N GLU A 17 11.97 15.88 -8.68
CA GLU A 17 11.64 17.11 -7.94
C GLU A 17 10.35 17.82 -8.42
N GLU A 18 9.94 17.59 -9.65
CA GLU A 18 8.71 18.16 -10.23
C GLU A 18 7.43 17.52 -9.67
N TYR A 19 7.53 16.33 -9.05
CA TYR A 19 6.36 15.63 -8.49
C TYR A 19 6.22 15.83 -6.99
N ARG A 20 4.97 15.92 -6.54
CA ARG A 20 4.59 16.05 -5.13
C ARG A 20 3.66 14.92 -4.72
N VAL A 21 3.72 14.52 -3.47
CA VAL A 21 2.82 13.52 -2.89
C VAL A 21 1.82 14.21 -1.97
N GLU A 22 0.54 14.15 -2.31
CA GLU A 22 -0.56 14.41 -1.38
C GLU A 22 -0.98 13.09 -0.73
N ASN A 23 -0.63 12.90 0.54
CA ASN A 23 -0.88 11.66 1.24
C ASN A 23 -2.26 11.68 1.93
N HIS A 24 -3.25 11.11 1.28
CA HIS A 24 -4.61 10.95 1.81
C HIS A 24 -4.82 9.67 2.64
N ALA A 25 -3.81 8.76 2.69
CA ALA A 25 -3.91 7.49 3.39
C ALA A 25 -4.21 7.68 4.89
N LYS A 26 -5.05 6.81 5.41
CA LYS A 26 -5.42 6.79 6.83
C LYS A 26 -5.42 5.35 7.34
N ASN A 27 -4.73 5.14 8.47
CA ASN A 27 -4.69 3.83 9.11
C ASN A 27 -6.09 3.28 9.41
N GLY A 28 -6.26 1.97 9.24
CA GLY A 28 -7.48 1.26 9.57
C GLY A 28 -8.61 1.41 8.55
N ARG A 29 -8.37 1.98 7.36
CA ARG A 29 -9.41 2.15 6.33
C ARG A 29 -9.33 1.04 5.30
N SER A 30 -10.50 0.49 4.99
CA SER A 30 -10.76 -0.33 3.83
C SER A 30 -11.19 0.53 2.65
N THR A 31 -11.35 -0.04 1.46
CA THR A 31 -11.96 0.65 0.31
C THR A 31 -13.30 1.26 0.68
N LYS A 32 -14.15 0.50 1.40
CA LYS A 32 -15.48 0.93 1.86
C LYS A 32 -15.38 2.08 2.85
N SER A 33 -14.71 1.87 3.99
CA SER A 33 -14.70 2.87 5.07
C SER A 33 -14.02 4.18 4.69
N PHE A 34 -13.05 4.16 3.77
CA PHE A 34 -12.44 5.36 3.23
C PHE A 34 -13.45 6.20 2.41
N MET A 35 -14.30 5.55 1.62
CA MET A 35 -15.40 6.23 0.91
C MET A 35 -16.47 6.73 1.87
N ASP A 36 -16.91 5.90 2.79
CA ASP A 36 -17.96 6.22 3.77
C ASP A 36 -17.61 7.44 4.64
N GLU A 37 -16.30 7.66 4.89
CA GLU A 37 -15.80 8.85 5.59
C GLU A 37 -15.63 10.10 4.70
N GLY A 38 -16.05 10.04 3.44
CA GLY A 38 -15.93 11.16 2.49
C GLY A 38 -14.48 11.41 2.00
N ARG A 39 -13.55 10.50 2.25
CA ARG A 39 -12.12 10.71 1.91
C ARG A 39 -11.86 10.63 0.42
N LEU A 40 -12.58 9.76 -0.30
CA LEU A 40 -12.49 9.71 -1.75
C LEU A 40 -13.11 10.97 -2.37
N ALA A 41 -14.21 11.48 -1.81
CA ALA A 41 -14.80 12.75 -2.24
C ALA A 41 -13.82 13.94 -2.09
N ALA A 42 -13.05 13.96 -1.01
CA ALA A 42 -12.00 14.97 -0.81
C ALA A 42 -10.83 14.87 -1.81
N ILE A 43 -10.55 13.69 -2.36
CA ILE A 43 -9.61 13.49 -3.47
C ILE A 43 -10.28 13.98 -4.76
N ASP A 44 -11.52 13.60 -4.99
CA ASP A 44 -12.30 13.95 -6.15
C ASP A 44 -12.42 15.48 -6.39
N GLU A 45 -12.46 16.25 -5.31
CA GLU A 45 -12.48 17.72 -5.36
C GLU A 45 -11.13 18.37 -5.72
N LYS A 46 -10.04 17.61 -5.70
CA LYS A 46 -8.68 18.15 -5.82
C LYS A 46 -7.85 17.59 -6.97
N ILE A 47 -8.16 16.38 -7.39
CA ILE A 47 -7.41 15.67 -8.41
C ILE A 47 -7.66 16.31 -9.77
N ASP A 48 -6.59 16.59 -10.51
CA ASP A 48 -6.61 17.27 -11.79
C ASP A 48 -6.03 16.41 -12.92
N GLU A 49 -6.18 16.89 -14.15
CA GLU A 49 -5.60 16.26 -15.34
C GLU A 49 -4.07 16.11 -15.22
N GLY A 50 -3.57 14.91 -15.46
CA GLY A 50 -2.15 14.59 -15.39
C GLY A 50 -1.68 14.12 -14.03
N ASP A 51 -2.49 14.19 -12.99
CA ASP A 51 -2.18 13.62 -11.68
C ASP A 51 -2.15 12.10 -11.70
N PHE A 52 -1.52 11.50 -10.69
CA PHE A 52 -1.47 10.06 -10.49
C PHE A 52 -2.18 9.68 -9.19
N LEU A 53 -3.19 8.80 -9.27
CA LEU A 53 -3.85 8.27 -8.09
C LEU A 53 -3.34 6.86 -7.76
N PHE A 54 -2.49 6.73 -6.74
CA PHE A 54 -2.00 5.45 -6.23
C PHE A 54 -3.01 4.85 -5.24
N ILE A 55 -3.51 3.66 -5.55
CA ILE A 55 -4.60 2.99 -4.83
C ILE A 55 -4.08 1.70 -4.22
N GLN A 56 -3.94 1.66 -2.88
CA GLN A 56 -3.51 0.48 -2.14
C GLN A 56 -4.48 0.18 -1.00
N PHE A 57 -5.16 -0.94 -1.08
CA PHE A 57 -6.12 -1.44 -0.08
C PHE A 57 -6.03 -2.96 0.05
N GLY A 58 -6.78 -3.55 0.99
CA GLY A 58 -6.87 -4.98 1.24
C GLY A 58 -6.81 -5.32 2.74
N HIS A 59 -5.81 -4.80 3.47
CA HIS A 59 -5.57 -5.11 4.90
C HIS A 59 -6.77 -4.94 5.82
N ASN A 60 -7.67 -4.02 5.54
CA ASN A 60 -8.86 -3.77 6.34
C ASN A 60 -10.13 -4.27 5.67
N ASP A 61 -10.09 -4.47 4.37
CA ASP A 61 -11.17 -5.05 3.58
C ASP A 61 -11.44 -6.52 3.97
N GLU A 62 -10.40 -7.25 4.38
CA GLU A 62 -10.46 -8.65 4.81
C GLU A 62 -11.01 -8.88 6.24
N LYS A 63 -11.34 -7.83 6.98
CA LYS A 63 -11.79 -7.92 8.37
C LYS A 63 -13.27 -8.24 8.46
N ASP A 64 -13.62 -9.51 8.28
CA ASP A 64 -14.99 -10.03 8.27
C ASP A 64 -15.74 -9.85 9.61
N GLU A 65 -15.00 -9.69 10.69
CA GLU A 65 -15.54 -9.36 12.01
C GLU A 65 -16.02 -7.91 12.14
N ASP A 66 -15.66 -7.03 11.19
CA ASP A 66 -16.01 -5.61 11.22
C ASP A 66 -16.77 -5.18 9.94
N PRO A 67 -18.12 -5.22 9.97
CA PRO A 67 -18.95 -4.85 8.80
C PRO A 67 -18.74 -3.42 8.30
N SER A 68 -18.19 -2.52 9.10
CA SER A 68 -17.88 -1.15 8.67
C SER A 68 -16.71 -1.08 7.70
N ARG A 69 -15.85 -2.11 7.68
CA ARG A 69 -14.65 -2.20 6.82
C ARG A 69 -14.71 -3.35 5.83
N TYR A 70 -15.35 -4.43 6.22
CA TYR A 70 -15.39 -5.64 5.41
C TYR A 70 -15.96 -5.43 4.02
N THR A 71 -15.32 -6.05 3.03
CA THR A 71 -15.76 -6.18 1.66
C THR A 71 -15.51 -7.59 1.14
N THR A 72 -16.30 -8.07 0.21
CA THR A 72 -16.05 -9.36 -0.44
C THR A 72 -15.01 -9.22 -1.55
N PRO A 73 -13.97 -10.10 -1.61
CA PRO A 73 -12.81 -9.91 -2.51
C PRO A 73 -13.17 -9.85 -3.99
N PHE A 74 -14.09 -10.70 -4.47
CA PHE A 74 -14.58 -10.75 -5.85
C PHE A 74 -15.98 -10.10 -6.03
N GLY A 75 -16.33 -9.17 -5.18
CA GLY A 75 -17.59 -8.40 -5.19
C GLY A 75 -17.33 -6.96 -4.81
N THR A 76 -17.80 -6.57 -3.61
CA THR A 76 -17.76 -5.16 -3.18
C THR A 76 -16.36 -4.56 -3.14
N PHE A 77 -15.29 -5.34 -2.90
CA PHE A 77 -13.92 -4.85 -3.02
C PHE A 77 -13.58 -4.40 -4.45
N GLN A 78 -13.92 -5.25 -5.44
CA GLN A 78 -13.70 -4.93 -6.85
C GLN A 78 -14.56 -3.77 -7.32
N GLU A 79 -15.83 -3.72 -6.91
CA GLU A 79 -16.74 -2.62 -7.21
C GLU A 79 -16.19 -1.29 -6.67
N ASN A 80 -15.71 -1.29 -5.43
CA ASN A 80 -15.08 -0.13 -4.83
C ASN A 80 -13.83 0.31 -5.59
N LEU A 81 -12.93 -0.61 -5.93
CA LEU A 81 -11.72 -0.28 -6.71
C LEU A 81 -12.06 0.39 -8.05
N LYS A 82 -13.11 -0.09 -8.73
CA LYS A 82 -13.59 0.54 -9.97
C LYS A 82 -14.06 1.98 -9.76
N ILE A 83 -14.69 2.28 -8.61
CA ILE A 83 -15.07 3.66 -8.25
C ILE A 83 -13.83 4.55 -8.08
N TYR A 84 -12.76 4.07 -7.43
CA TYR A 84 -11.50 4.82 -7.30
C TYR A 84 -10.86 5.09 -8.67
N ILE A 85 -10.84 4.07 -9.55
CA ILE A 85 -10.31 4.18 -10.90
C ILE A 85 -11.07 5.25 -11.70
N GLU A 86 -12.41 5.19 -11.68
CA GLU A 86 -13.25 6.15 -12.37
C GLU A 86 -13.13 7.57 -11.80
N THR A 87 -12.92 7.69 -10.47
CA THR A 87 -12.65 8.99 -9.84
C THR A 87 -11.39 9.66 -10.42
N ALA A 88 -10.33 8.90 -10.69
CA ALA A 88 -9.16 9.46 -11.36
C ALA A 88 -9.44 9.78 -12.84
N ARG A 89 -10.00 8.81 -13.56
CA ARG A 89 -10.20 8.92 -15.03
C ARG A 89 -11.10 10.08 -15.46
N LYS A 90 -12.17 10.36 -14.71
CA LYS A 90 -13.09 11.47 -15.05
C LYS A 90 -12.42 12.85 -14.99
N HIS A 91 -11.30 12.99 -14.30
CA HIS A 91 -10.47 14.19 -14.24
C HIS A 91 -9.27 14.16 -15.20
N GLY A 92 -9.10 13.09 -15.99
CA GLY A 92 -7.91 12.91 -16.85
C GLY A 92 -6.65 12.54 -16.06
N ALA A 93 -6.81 12.07 -14.82
CA ALA A 93 -5.72 11.57 -13.99
C ALA A 93 -5.47 10.07 -14.23
N TYR A 94 -4.30 9.59 -13.84
CA TYR A 94 -3.80 8.24 -14.07
C TYR A 94 -3.93 7.37 -12.82
N PRO A 95 -4.91 6.44 -12.74
CA PRO A 95 -4.98 5.47 -11.63
C PRO A 95 -3.87 4.44 -11.73
N VAL A 96 -3.29 4.05 -10.59
CA VAL A 96 -2.33 2.97 -10.44
C VAL A 96 -2.76 2.10 -9.27
N LEU A 97 -3.02 0.82 -9.50
CA LEU A 97 -3.29 -0.14 -8.45
C LEU A 97 -1.97 -0.67 -7.87
N ILE A 98 -1.93 -0.79 -6.54
CA ILE A 98 -0.80 -1.37 -5.81
C ILE A 98 -1.36 -2.46 -4.90
N THR A 99 -0.95 -3.72 -5.10
CA THR A 99 -1.42 -4.80 -4.24
C THR A 99 -0.99 -4.56 -2.78
N PRO A 100 -1.79 -5.02 -1.78
CA PRO A 100 -1.39 -4.88 -0.38
C PRO A 100 -0.04 -5.56 -0.14
N LEU A 101 0.82 -4.95 0.68
CA LEU A 101 2.09 -5.60 1.06
C LEU A 101 1.84 -6.83 1.93
N GLU A 102 2.73 -7.84 1.85
CA GLU A 102 2.63 -9.05 2.67
C GLU A 102 2.84 -8.73 4.16
N ARG A 103 2.14 -9.46 5.03
CA ARG A 103 2.38 -9.43 6.48
C ARG A 103 3.61 -10.25 6.84
N ARG A 104 4.36 -9.78 7.83
CA ARG A 104 5.56 -10.44 8.32
C ARG A 104 5.22 -11.66 9.20
N CYS A 105 4.65 -12.72 8.59
CA CYS A 105 4.22 -13.95 9.28
C CYS A 105 5.15 -15.11 8.93
N PHE A 106 6.35 -15.14 9.54
CA PHE A 106 7.33 -16.19 9.33
C PHE A 106 6.95 -17.50 10.04
N VAL A 107 7.22 -18.61 9.38
CA VAL A 107 7.15 -19.99 9.93
C VAL A 107 8.56 -20.57 10.12
N GLU A 108 9.54 -20.09 9.38
CA GLU A 108 10.98 -20.37 9.52
C GLU A 108 11.76 -19.08 9.22
N GLU A 109 13.08 -19.03 9.51
CA GLU A 109 13.89 -17.80 9.41
C GLU A 109 13.78 -17.08 8.05
N HIS A 110 13.69 -17.82 6.95
CA HIS A 110 13.59 -17.27 5.59
C HIS A 110 12.35 -17.77 4.83
N LYS A 111 11.28 -18.14 5.54
CA LYS A 111 10.07 -18.67 4.94
C LYS A 111 8.84 -18.10 5.60
N LEU A 112 8.06 -17.39 4.83
CA LEU A 112 6.75 -16.94 5.23
C LEU A 112 5.72 -18.08 5.19
N GLY A 113 4.74 -18.00 6.05
CA GLY A 113 3.57 -18.87 6.04
C GLY A 113 2.69 -18.67 4.80
N PRO A 114 1.49 -19.28 4.80
CA PRO A 114 0.47 -18.96 3.80
C PRO A 114 0.30 -17.44 3.74
N GLY A 115 0.26 -16.88 2.53
CA GLY A 115 0.18 -15.44 2.35
C GLY A 115 -1.07 -14.84 3.00
N ALA A 116 -0.93 -13.66 3.56
CA ALA A 116 -2.06 -12.82 3.92
C ALA A 116 -2.70 -12.25 2.64
N HIS A 117 -3.94 -11.81 2.70
CA HIS A 117 -4.63 -11.08 1.62
C HIS A 117 -5.00 -11.89 0.36
N GLY A 118 -4.71 -13.19 0.26
CA GLY A 118 -4.86 -14.09 -0.89
C GLY A 118 -5.88 -13.69 -1.95
N GLU A 119 -7.18 -13.76 -1.64
CA GLU A 119 -8.25 -13.46 -2.61
C GLU A 119 -8.35 -11.95 -2.93
N TYR A 120 -7.97 -11.05 -2.02
CA TYR A 120 -7.96 -9.60 -2.29
C TYR A 120 -6.86 -9.20 -3.27
N VAL A 121 -5.70 -9.86 -3.19
CA VAL A 121 -4.64 -9.70 -4.21
C VAL A 121 -5.13 -10.17 -5.58
N ALA A 122 -5.76 -11.35 -5.63
CA ALA A 122 -6.32 -11.88 -6.87
C ALA A 122 -7.45 -10.98 -7.42
N GLY A 123 -8.35 -10.52 -6.55
CA GLY A 123 -9.44 -9.61 -6.92
C GLY A 123 -8.94 -8.27 -7.46
N MET A 124 -7.88 -7.69 -6.87
CA MET A 124 -7.28 -6.45 -7.37
C MET A 124 -6.59 -6.66 -8.73
N LYS A 125 -5.86 -7.77 -8.91
CA LYS A 125 -5.24 -8.12 -10.20
C LYS A 125 -6.27 -8.28 -11.31
N GLN A 126 -7.41 -8.92 -11.03
CA GLN A 126 -8.50 -9.04 -11.96
C GLN A 126 -9.09 -7.68 -12.37
N VAL A 127 -9.30 -6.76 -11.41
CA VAL A 127 -9.76 -5.39 -11.72
C VAL A 127 -8.73 -4.64 -12.57
N ALA A 128 -7.43 -4.80 -12.29
CA ALA A 128 -6.38 -4.18 -13.09
C ALA A 128 -6.45 -4.62 -14.55
N GLU A 129 -6.64 -5.91 -14.80
CA GLU A 129 -6.78 -6.49 -16.13
C GLU A 129 -8.09 -6.04 -16.80
N GLU A 130 -9.23 -6.19 -16.12
CA GLU A 130 -10.56 -5.83 -16.67
C GLU A 130 -10.67 -4.33 -17.00
N CYS A 131 -10.07 -3.48 -16.19
CA CYS A 131 -10.12 -2.02 -16.36
C CYS A 131 -8.92 -1.46 -17.14
N GLU A 132 -7.98 -2.29 -17.57
CA GLU A 132 -6.73 -1.86 -18.23
C GLU A 132 -5.99 -0.78 -17.41
N VAL A 133 -5.82 -1.04 -16.11
CA VAL A 133 -5.13 -0.14 -15.17
C VAL A 133 -3.77 -0.72 -14.81
N PRO A 134 -2.69 0.08 -14.85
CA PRO A 134 -1.37 -0.35 -14.40
C PRO A 134 -1.41 -0.84 -12.96
N LEU A 135 -0.66 -1.91 -12.68
CA LEU A 135 -0.59 -2.54 -11.36
C LEU A 135 0.86 -2.78 -10.96
N VAL A 136 1.21 -2.35 -9.75
CA VAL A 136 2.44 -2.73 -9.06
C VAL A 136 2.14 -3.90 -8.12
N ASP A 137 2.73 -5.07 -8.37
CA ASP A 137 2.53 -6.26 -7.54
C ASP A 137 3.41 -6.23 -6.29
N LEU A 138 3.13 -5.26 -5.40
CA LEU A 138 3.85 -5.11 -4.15
C LEU A 138 3.73 -6.35 -3.24
N TYR A 139 2.62 -7.10 -3.33
CA TYR A 139 2.45 -8.34 -2.58
C TYR A 139 3.59 -9.33 -2.87
N THR A 140 3.81 -9.64 -4.13
CA THR A 140 4.87 -10.58 -4.55
C THR A 140 6.26 -10.03 -4.23
N MET A 141 6.48 -8.73 -4.50
CA MET A 141 7.78 -8.08 -4.24
C MET A 141 8.10 -8.01 -2.75
N SER A 142 7.14 -7.65 -1.90
CA SER A 142 7.35 -7.56 -0.45
C SER A 142 7.56 -8.92 0.19
N ARG A 143 6.88 -9.96 -0.32
CA ARG A 143 7.08 -11.34 0.12
C ARG A 143 8.51 -11.80 -0.15
N ALA A 144 9.00 -11.59 -1.35
CA ALA A 144 10.39 -11.92 -1.71
C ALA A 144 11.40 -11.17 -0.85
N ALA A 145 11.20 -9.86 -0.65
CA ALA A 145 12.08 -9.05 0.19
C ALA A 145 12.09 -9.49 1.66
N LEU A 146 10.93 -9.88 2.22
CA LEU A 146 10.85 -10.41 3.58
C LEU A 146 11.59 -11.75 3.71
N GLU A 147 11.40 -12.68 2.77
CA GLU A 147 12.08 -13.98 2.77
C GLU A 147 13.60 -13.83 2.58
N GLU A 148 14.05 -12.89 1.75
CA GLU A 148 15.48 -12.58 1.59
C GLU A 148 16.07 -12.00 2.89
N ALA A 149 15.41 -11.02 3.50
CA ALA A 149 15.89 -10.40 4.74
C ALA A 149 15.86 -11.37 5.94
N GLY A 150 14.87 -12.25 5.97
CA GLY A 150 14.64 -13.18 7.07
C GLY A 150 13.90 -12.55 8.26
N GLU A 151 13.50 -13.43 9.18
CA GLU A 151 12.67 -13.08 10.34
C GLU A 151 13.33 -12.02 11.23
N LYS A 152 14.61 -12.17 11.54
CA LYS A 152 15.32 -11.27 12.45
C LYS A 152 15.51 -9.87 11.87
N LYS A 153 16.04 -9.79 10.64
CA LYS A 153 16.37 -8.51 10.00
C LYS A 153 15.10 -7.71 9.69
N SER A 154 14.06 -8.36 9.20
CA SER A 154 12.81 -7.70 8.84
C SER A 154 12.03 -7.12 10.03
N ARG A 155 12.38 -7.45 11.29
CA ARG A 155 11.83 -6.75 12.47
C ARG A 155 12.15 -5.26 12.45
N GLU A 156 13.28 -4.85 11.91
CA GLU A 156 13.68 -3.44 11.81
C GLU A 156 12.73 -2.63 10.91
N TRP A 157 12.04 -3.29 10.00
CA TRP A 157 11.08 -2.64 9.10
C TRP A 157 9.71 -2.42 9.72
N HIS A 158 9.38 -3.17 10.77
CA HIS A 158 8.05 -3.20 11.38
C HIS A 158 8.05 -2.63 12.80
N MET A 159 6.87 -2.47 13.37
CA MET A 159 6.71 -1.92 14.72
C MET A 159 7.09 -2.95 15.80
N PHE A 160 8.38 -3.35 15.77
CA PHE A 160 9.02 -4.21 16.77
C PHE A 160 9.97 -3.39 17.64
N PHE A 161 9.70 -3.28 18.94
CA PHE A 161 10.57 -2.61 19.91
C PHE A 161 10.21 -3.01 21.33
N GLU A 162 11.18 -2.87 22.23
CA GLU A 162 11.02 -3.12 23.67
C GLU A 162 10.26 -1.99 24.36
N ALA A 163 9.69 -2.29 25.54
CA ALA A 163 9.02 -1.30 26.37
C ALA A 163 9.95 -0.12 26.71
N GLY A 164 9.40 1.08 26.71
CA GLY A 164 10.12 2.30 27.07
C GLY A 164 11.06 2.88 26.02
N VAL A 165 11.22 2.24 24.84
CA VAL A 165 12.05 2.77 23.74
C VAL A 165 11.44 4.05 23.15
N TYR A 166 10.13 4.12 23.06
CA TYR A 166 9.43 5.29 22.51
C TYR A 166 8.45 5.87 23.53
N ARG A 167 8.55 7.17 23.78
CA ARG A 167 7.69 7.86 24.77
C ARG A 167 6.20 7.71 24.48
N GLN A 168 5.80 7.70 23.19
CA GLN A 168 4.41 7.55 22.76
C GLN A 168 3.92 6.09 22.77
N HIS A 169 4.83 5.14 22.97
CA HIS A 169 4.57 3.71 23.05
C HIS A 169 5.33 3.15 24.27
N PRO A 170 4.78 3.30 25.48
CA PRO A 170 5.46 2.89 26.72
C PRO A 170 5.62 1.37 26.83
N GLU A 171 4.75 0.62 26.17
CA GLU A 171 4.77 -0.84 26.12
C GLU A 171 5.58 -1.37 24.95
N GLU A 172 5.98 -2.64 25.01
CA GLU A 172 6.60 -3.33 23.88
C GLU A 172 5.64 -3.44 22.70
N SER A 173 6.18 -3.57 21.50
CA SER A 173 5.41 -3.87 20.30
C SER A 173 6.01 -5.05 19.52
N ARG A 174 5.14 -5.89 19.00
CA ARG A 174 5.46 -7.07 18.16
C ARG A 174 4.52 -7.11 16.93
N ASP A 175 4.42 -5.97 16.26
CA ASP A 175 3.46 -5.76 15.17
C ASP A 175 4.08 -6.14 13.82
N ASN A 176 3.52 -7.13 13.18
CA ASN A 176 3.94 -7.69 11.89
C ASN A 176 3.37 -6.96 10.67
N THR A 177 2.65 -5.87 10.87
CA THR A 177 1.90 -5.18 9.80
C THR A 177 2.36 -3.74 9.61
N HIS A 178 2.36 -2.94 10.69
CA HIS A 178 2.70 -1.53 10.59
C HIS A 178 4.21 -1.30 10.50
N LEU A 179 4.59 -0.29 9.73
CA LEU A 179 5.97 -0.02 9.38
C LEU A 179 6.61 1.05 10.26
N ARG A 180 7.91 0.92 10.47
CA ARG A 180 8.79 2.02 10.85
C ARG A 180 9.37 2.68 9.61
N TYR A 181 10.26 3.66 9.80
CA TYR A 181 10.91 4.40 8.72
C TYR A 181 11.61 3.46 7.73
N GLU A 182 12.42 2.53 8.22
CA GLU A 182 13.19 1.58 7.41
C GLU A 182 12.28 0.71 6.52
N GLY A 183 11.17 0.24 7.08
CA GLY A 183 10.18 -0.51 6.31
C GLY A 183 9.46 0.34 5.28
N ALA A 184 9.09 1.57 5.64
CA ALA A 184 8.47 2.50 4.69
C ALA A 184 9.41 2.83 3.52
N VAL A 185 10.72 2.98 3.77
CA VAL A 185 11.75 3.16 2.73
C VAL A 185 11.86 1.91 1.87
N THR A 186 12.04 0.72 2.48
CA THR A 186 12.18 -0.54 1.75
C THR A 186 11.00 -0.80 0.81
N TYR A 187 9.77 -0.70 1.33
CA TYR A 187 8.59 -0.97 0.49
C TYR A 187 8.27 0.19 -0.47
N GLY A 188 8.63 1.42 -0.13
CA GLY A 188 8.58 2.55 -1.06
C GLY A 188 9.50 2.36 -2.25
N GLU A 189 10.72 1.85 -2.03
CA GLU A 189 11.66 1.50 -3.10
C GLU A 189 11.11 0.39 -4.02
N LEU A 190 10.43 -0.63 -3.46
CA LEU A 190 9.79 -1.66 -4.26
C LEU A 190 8.69 -1.09 -5.16
N ILE A 191 7.87 -0.18 -4.64
CA ILE A 191 6.87 0.52 -5.46
C ILE A 191 7.55 1.33 -6.57
N ALA A 192 8.61 2.07 -6.25
CA ALA A 192 9.36 2.85 -7.23
C ALA A 192 9.95 1.96 -8.35
N LYS A 193 10.51 0.80 -8.00
CA LYS A 193 10.96 -0.23 -8.98
C LYS A 193 9.81 -0.73 -9.85
N GLY A 194 8.66 -1.04 -9.24
CA GLY A 194 7.48 -1.45 -10.00
C GLY A 194 6.99 -0.36 -10.98
N LEU A 195 7.03 0.90 -10.60
CA LEU A 195 6.72 2.02 -11.52
C LEU A 195 7.74 2.12 -12.66
N LYS A 196 9.04 1.88 -12.39
CA LYS A 196 10.07 1.81 -13.44
C LYS A 196 9.77 0.69 -14.44
N GLU A 197 9.38 -0.49 -13.96
CA GLU A 197 9.03 -1.63 -14.80
C GLU A 197 7.80 -1.37 -15.67
N LEU A 198 6.80 -0.61 -15.17
CA LEU A 198 5.67 -0.14 -15.97
C LEU A 198 6.10 0.76 -17.14
N GLY A 199 7.20 1.49 -16.99
CA GLY A 199 7.75 2.36 -18.02
C GLY A 199 6.87 3.57 -18.35
N GLY A 200 7.12 4.20 -19.49
CA GLY A 200 6.34 5.34 -19.97
C GLY A 200 6.21 6.46 -18.95
N ILE A 201 5.00 7.01 -18.80
CA ILE A 201 4.72 8.12 -17.86
C ILE A 201 4.93 7.70 -16.41
N TYR A 202 4.70 6.42 -16.05
CA TYR A 202 4.85 5.89 -14.70
C TYR A 202 6.33 5.76 -14.30
N GLY A 203 7.16 5.20 -15.18
CA GLY A 203 8.60 5.10 -14.97
C GLY A 203 9.29 6.46 -14.91
N ASN A 204 8.72 7.45 -15.60
CA ASN A 204 9.24 8.82 -15.60
C ASN A 204 9.03 9.57 -14.29
N LEU A 205 8.11 9.12 -13.43
CA LEU A 205 7.92 9.71 -12.09
C LEU A 205 9.15 9.54 -11.20
N VAL A 206 9.87 8.44 -11.38
CA VAL A 206 10.87 7.95 -10.43
C VAL A 206 12.27 8.45 -10.82
N LEU A 207 13.11 8.69 -9.81
CA LEU A 207 14.51 9.07 -9.97
C LEU A 207 15.28 8.05 -10.83
N GLU A 208 16.26 8.54 -11.56
CA GLU A 208 17.19 7.68 -12.30
C GLU A 208 18.10 6.93 -11.32
N GLY A 209 18.26 5.64 -11.50
CA GLY A 209 19.10 4.82 -10.61
C GLY A 209 18.35 3.98 -9.56
N ILE A 210 17.02 4.04 -9.58
CA ILE A 210 16.15 3.12 -8.84
C ILE A 210 15.85 1.90 -9.69
#